data_64743be7082a1746d28e3c02c4b558df
#
_entry.id   64743be7082a1746d28e3c02c4b558df
#
_cell.length_a   1.000
_cell.length_b   1.000
_cell.length_c   1.000
_cell.angle_alpha   90.00
_cell.angle_beta   90.00
_cell.angle_gamma   90.00
#
_symmetry.space_group_name_H-M   'P 1'
#
loop_
_entity.id
_entity.type
_entity.pdbx_description
1 polymer ?
#
loop_
_entity_poly.entity_id
_entity_poly.type
_entity_poly.pdbx_seq_one_letter_code
_entity_poly.pdbx_strand_id
1 'polypeptide(L)'
;MFGICNLNTIPVRKEKSSESELTTQLIYGEIYKVLKKDKKWYHIEISDDKYKGWINYSQFYEISKGTFDNISNAKPILLQETSKEIETLDGKMLLSIGAKISSTNALNHSFYKPYNQKQTTIAQTALKYLNTPYLWGGKTHNGIDCSGFSQMVFKLNGINILRDANQQANQGKEIDFSLLKEGDLAFFGEKKVTHVGIVLKNKKIIHAFGKVRIDILKENGILNVETNKISHKLIKTVRFF
;
A
#
# COMPACT_ATOMS: atom_id res chain seq x y z
N MET A 1 17.95 11.14 12.20
CA MET A 1 17.32 10.15 13.08
C MET A 1 16.52 9.19 12.24
N PHE A 2 16.54 7.90 12.56
CA PHE A 2 15.94 6.84 11.78
C PHE A 2 14.90 6.10 12.63
N GLY A 3 13.81 5.70 12.02
CA GLY A 3 12.76 4.97 12.71
C GLY A 3 12.27 3.76 11.91
N ILE A 4 11.56 2.88 12.61
CA ILE A 4 10.90 1.71 12.06
C ILE A 4 9.47 1.62 12.60
N CYS A 5 8.55 1.16 11.79
CA CYS A 5 7.20 0.83 12.24
C CYS A 5 7.23 -0.49 13.03
N ASN A 6 7.17 -0.40 14.35
CA ASN A 6 7.13 -1.55 15.26
C ASN A 6 5.69 -1.98 15.62
N LEU A 7 4.69 -1.29 15.13
CA LEU A 7 3.26 -1.58 15.28
C LEU A 7 2.71 -2.19 13.98
N ASN A 8 1.53 -2.80 14.03
CA ASN A 8 0.87 -3.28 12.80
C ASN A 8 0.79 -2.17 11.74
N THR A 9 0.34 -0.99 12.17
CA THR A 9 0.33 0.22 11.33
C THR A 9 0.55 1.48 12.16
N ILE A 10 1.11 2.51 11.52
CA ILE A 10 1.18 3.87 12.08
C ILE A 10 0.51 4.83 11.08
N PRO A 11 -0.51 5.62 11.48
CA PRO A 11 -1.11 6.62 10.60
C PRO A 11 -0.12 7.74 10.31
N VAL A 12 0.01 8.08 9.03
CA VAL A 12 0.79 9.22 8.55
C VAL A 12 -0.17 10.31 8.10
N ARG A 13 -0.05 11.49 8.70
CA ARG A 13 -1.00 12.58 8.53
C ARG A 13 -0.40 13.73 7.73
N LYS A 14 -1.28 14.48 7.08
CA LYS A 14 -0.92 15.67 6.31
C LYS A 14 -0.33 16.77 7.18
N GLU A 15 -0.95 16.99 8.33
CA GLU A 15 -0.57 18.00 9.30
C GLU A 15 -0.30 17.38 10.69
N LYS A 16 0.35 18.11 11.59
CA LYS A 16 0.69 17.70 12.95
C LYS A 16 -0.53 17.72 13.90
N SER A 17 -1.57 16.96 13.56
CA SER A 17 -2.82 16.85 14.32
C SER A 17 -3.45 15.48 14.14
N SER A 18 -4.06 14.93 15.20
CA SER A 18 -4.83 13.68 15.14
C SER A 18 -6.11 13.81 14.31
N GLU A 19 -6.61 15.02 14.11
CA GLU A 19 -7.79 15.32 13.29
C GLU A 19 -7.45 15.60 11.83
N SER A 20 -6.15 15.71 11.51
CA SER A 20 -5.70 15.95 10.14
C SER A 20 -5.95 14.74 9.25
N GLU A 21 -6.06 14.99 7.94
CA GLU A 21 -6.19 14.01 6.88
C GLU A 21 -5.17 12.86 7.04
N LEU A 22 -5.65 11.61 7.03
CA LEU A 22 -4.82 10.43 6.87
C LEU A 22 -4.37 10.36 5.41
N THR A 23 -3.08 10.55 5.14
CA THR A 23 -2.55 10.52 3.76
C THR A 23 -2.01 9.16 3.36
N THR A 24 -1.44 8.44 4.34
CA THR A 24 -0.96 7.06 4.18
C THR A 24 -0.76 6.40 5.54
N GLN A 25 -0.34 5.14 5.52
CA GLN A 25 0.05 4.38 6.71
C GLN A 25 1.46 3.83 6.53
N LEU A 26 2.26 3.83 7.60
CA LEU A 26 3.37 2.90 7.71
C LEU A 26 2.82 1.52 8.05
N ILE A 27 3.36 0.49 7.44
CA ILE A 27 3.07 -0.91 7.74
C ILE A 27 4.26 -1.48 8.53
N TYR A 28 4.01 -2.45 9.40
CA TYR A 28 5.03 -3.11 10.21
C TYR A 28 6.33 -3.39 9.45
N GLY A 29 7.46 -3.02 10.05
CA GLY A 29 8.79 -3.20 9.50
C GLY A 29 9.20 -2.18 8.42
N GLU A 30 8.32 -1.27 7.99
CA GLU A 30 8.72 -0.15 7.12
C GLU A 30 9.58 0.85 7.90
N ILE A 31 10.68 1.28 7.27
CA ILE A 31 11.64 2.22 7.85
C ILE A 31 11.47 3.62 7.27
N TYR A 32 11.84 4.62 8.06
CA TYR A 32 11.69 6.02 7.68
C TYR A 32 12.76 6.91 8.30
N LYS A 33 12.99 8.08 7.69
CA LYS A 33 13.82 9.15 8.22
C LYS A 33 12.96 10.19 8.90
N VAL A 34 13.39 10.71 10.05
CA VAL A 34 12.81 11.89 10.68
C VAL A 34 13.48 13.12 10.09
N LEU A 35 12.68 13.94 9.41
CA LEU A 35 13.11 15.19 8.79
C LEU A 35 13.04 16.37 9.75
N LYS A 36 11.99 16.40 10.62
CA LYS A 36 11.75 17.46 11.60
C LYS A 36 11.01 16.92 12.82
N LYS A 37 11.38 17.40 14.01
CA LYS A 37 10.65 17.20 15.26
C LYS A 37 9.88 18.48 15.61
N ASP A 38 8.63 18.34 15.98
CA ASP A 38 7.79 19.47 16.41
C ASP A 38 6.87 19.01 17.55
N LYS A 39 7.24 19.32 18.81
CA LYS A 39 6.51 18.92 20.03
C LYS A 39 6.18 17.43 20.04
N LYS A 40 4.90 17.11 19.84
CA LYS A 40 4.36 15.74 19.85
C LYS A 40 4.27 15.10 18.46
N TRP A 41 4.88 15.68 17.43
CA TRP A 41 4.78 15.24 16.04
C TRP A 41 6.15 15.20 15.38
N TYR A 42 6.39 14.14 14.60
CA TYR A 42 7.59 14.00 13.78
C TYR A 42 7.21 13.99 12.30
N HIS A 43 7.81 14.90 11.55
CA HIS A 43 7.72 14.89 10.08
C HIS A 43 8.70 13.86 9.56
N ILE A 44 8.22 12.89 8.81
CA ILE A 44 9.00 11.76 8.34
C ILE A 44 9.02 11.66 6.82
N GLU A 45 10.00 10.93 6.30
CA GLU A 45 10.07 10.45 4.93
C GLU A 45 10.17 8.92 4.93
N ILE A 46 9.18 8.24 4.36
CA ILE A 46 9.13 6.79 4.23
C ILE A 46 10.19 6.34 3.22
N SER A 47 10.96 5.29 3.55
CA SER A 47 12.11 4.90 2.71
C SER A 47 11.71 4.27 1.38
N ASP A 48 10.57 3.55 1.33
CA ASP A 48 10.15 2.77 0.15
C ASP A 48 9.68 3.66 -1.01
N ASP A 49 8.87 4.68 -0.72
CA ASP A 49 8.21 5.53 -1.73
C ASP A 49 8.52 7.03 -1.61
N LYS A 50 9.35 7.41 -0.61
CA LYS A 50 9.72 8.79 -0.29
C LYS A 50 8.53 9.67 0.12
N TYR A 51 7.41 9.05 0.45
CA TYR A 51 6.23 9.78 0.91
C TYR A 51 6.50 10.49 2.24
N LYS A 52 5.98 11.71 2.38
CA LYS A 52 6.24 12.55 3.55
C LYS A 52 4.93 12.83 4.28
N GLY A 53 5.03 12.93 5.60
CA GLY A 53 3.91 13.29 6.45
C GLY A 53 4.27 13.25 7.92
N TRP A 54 3.29 13.41 8.78
CA TRP A 54 3.46 13.52 10.22
C TRP A 54 2.98 12.27 10.94
N ILE A 55 3.80 11.77 11.87
CA ILE A 55 3.43 10.72 12.83
C ILE A 55 3.44 11.29 14.25
N ASN A 56 2.64 10.71 15.14
CA ASN A 56 2.70 11.06 16.55
C ASN A 56 4.01 10.53 17.17
N TYR A 57 4.68 11.32 18.02
CA TYR A 57 5.94 10.94 18.65
C TYR A 57 5.84 9.67 19.51
N SER A 58 4.67 9.39 20.09
CA SER A 58 4.44 8.16 20.89
C SER A 58 4.43 6.88 20.07
N GLN A 59 4.35 6.98 18.74
CA GLN A 59 4.43 5.86 17.80
C GLN A 59 5.80 5.77 17.11
N PHE A 60 6.74 6.62 17.52
CA PHE A 60 8.10 6.60 16.99
C PHE A 60 8.96 5.56 17.72
N TYR A 61 9.54 4.65 16.96
CA TYR A 61 10.52 3.69 17.45
C TYR A 61 11.85 3.94 16.75
N GLU A 62 12.86 4.34 17.52
CA GLU A 62 14.20 4.69 17.00
C GLU A 62 15.03 3.44 16.69
N ILE A 63 15.75 3.49 15.57
CA ILE A 63 16.75 2.49 15.21
C ILE A 63 18.07 3.16 14.87
N SER A 64 19.18 2.42 15.04
CA SER A 64 20.49 2.89 14.65
C SER A 64 20.61 3.10 13.14
N LYS A 65 21.55 3.94 12.70
CA LYS A 65 21.86 4.09 11.27
C LYS A 65 22.28 2.75 10.65
N GLY A 66 23.08 1.94 11.35
CA GLY A 66 23.49 0.62 10.87
C GLY A 66 22.31 -0.32 10.66
N THR A 67 21.34 -0.36 11.61
CA THR A 67 20.10 -1.14 11.45
C THR A 67 19.27 -0.64 10.27
N PHE A 68 19.14 0.68 10.12
CA PHE A 68 18.43 1.29 9.00
C PHE A 68 19.05 0.90 7.65
N ASP A 69 20.38 1.02 7.52
CA ASP A 69 21.12 0.69 6.30
C ASP A 69 20.99 -0.81 5.98
N ASN A 70 21.10 -1.69 6.98
CA ASN A 70 20.93 -3.14 6.81
C ASN A 70 19.54 -3.49 6.28
N ILE A 71 18.46 -2.92 6.85
CA ILE A 71 17.09 -3.18 6.40
C ILE A 71 16.86 -2.59 5.00
N SER A 72 17.43 -1.42 4.71
CA SER A 72 17.29 -0.74 3.41
C SER A 72 17.94 -1.54 2.26
N ASN A 73 19.07 -2.18 2.53
CA ASN A 73 19.83 -2.93 1.53
C ASN A 73 19.39 -4.40 1.39
N ALA A 74 18.66 -4.93 2.37
CA ALA A 74 18.18 -6.31 2.33
C ALA A 74 16.94 -6.46 1.41
N LYS A 75 16.85 -7.60 0.72
CA LYS A 75 15.61 -7.96 0.01
C LYS A 75 14.51 -8.21 1.05
N PRO A 76 13.40 -7.47 1.01
CA PRO A 76 12.35 -7.63 2.00
C PRO A 76 11.61 -8.96 1.81
N ILE A 77 11.29 -9.62 2.93
CA ILE A 77 10.30 -10.70 2.99
C ILE A 77 9.00 -10.07 3.50
N LEU A 78 7.95 -10.15 2.68
CA LEU A 78 6.66 -9.54 2.98
C LEU A 78 5.63 -10.60 3.36
N LEU A 79 4.82 -10.31 4.37
CA LEU A 79 3.69 -11.14 4.74
C LEU A 79 2.66 -11.17 3.60
N GLN A 80 2.35 -12.36 3.08
CA GLN A 80 1.39 -12.57 1.98
C GLN A 80 0.04 -13.13 2.46
N GLU A 81 -0.04 -13.57 3.72
CA GLU A 81 -1.30 -13.91 4.37
C GLU A 81 -2.06 -12.63 4.71
N THR A 82 -3.38 -12.69 4.74
CA THR A 82 -4.24 -11.52 5.08
C THR A 82 -3.90 -10.96 6.45
N SER A 83 -3.56 -11.84 7.39
CA SER A 83 -3.04 -11.51 8.71
C SER A 83 -2.22 -12.65 9.29
N LYS A 84 -1.32 -12.32 10.22
CA LYS A 84 -0.54 -13.31 10.98
C LYS A 84 -0.15 -12.76 12.34
N GLU A 85 -0.29 -13.60 13.36
CA GLU A 85 0.14 -13.26 14.74
C GLU A 85 1.65 -13.44 14.90
N ILE A 86 2.26 -12.51 15.60
CA ILE A 86 3.67 -12.56 16.06
C ILE A 86 3.74 -12.32 17.56
N GLU A 87 4.83 -12.77 18.18
CA GLU A 87 5.22 -12.41 19.55
C GLU A 87 6.08 -11.15 19.54
N THR A 88 5.76 -10.24 20.43
CA THR A 88 6.55 -9.03 20.73
C THR A 88 6.96 -9.06 22.21
N LEU A 89 7.78 -8.09 22.64
CA LEU A 89 8.17 -7.97 24.05
C LEU A 89 6.95 -7.71 24.98
N ASP A 90 5.91 -7.08 24.44
CA ASP A 90 4.70 -6.69 25.20
C ASP A 90 3.52 -7.65 25.00
N GLY A 91 3.74 -8.81 24.34
CA GLY A 91 2.72 -9.80 24.04
C GLY A 91 2.44 -9.96 22.54
N LYS A 92 1.27 -10.46 22.20
CA LYS A 92 0.91 -10.81 20.83
C LYS A 92 0.45 -9.61 20.01
N MET A 93 0.86 -9.58 18.74
CA MET A 93 0.40 -8.57 17.79
C MET A 93 -0.01 -9.23 16.46
N LEU A 94 -1.16 -8.79 15.92
CA LEU A 94 -1.64 -9.24 14.62
C LEU A 94 -1.09 -8.31 13.52
N LEU A 95 -0.31 -8.88 12.61
CA LEU A 95 0.22 -8.18 11.44
C LEU A 95 -0.74 -8.28 10.25
N SER A 96 -0.80 -7.23 9.46
CA SER A 96 -1.53 -7.19 8.18
C SER A 96 -0.63 -7.64 7.02
N ILE A 97 -1.25 -8.09 5.94
CA ILE A 97 -0.59 -8.36 4.65
C ILE A 97 0.29 -7.18 4.22
N GLY A 98 1.47 -7.48 3.68
CA GLY A 98 2.47 -6.49 3.29
C GLY A 98 3.43 -6.05 4.40
N ALA A 99 3.25 -6.54 5.65
CA ALA A 99 4.21 -6.36 6.73
C ALA A 99 5.60 -6.87 6.32
N LYS A 100 6.67 -6.09 6.57
CA LYS A 100 8.07 -6.50 6.33
C LYS A 100 8.54 -7.42 7.45
N ILE A 101 8.24 -8.70 7.33
CA ILE A 101 8.58 -9.69 8.36
C ILE A 101 10.08 -9.98 8.45
N SER A 102 10.88 -9.63 7.43
CA SER A 102 12.34 -9.64 7.52
C SER A 102 12.90 -8.65 8.56
N SER A 103 12.08 -7.71 9.06
CA SER A 103 12.48 -6.73 10.08
C SER A 103 12.24 -7.21 11.53
N THR A 104 11.66 -8.40 11.74
CA THR A 104 11.33 -8.92 13.09
C THR A 104 12.55 -8.99 14.01
N ASN A 105 13.70 -9.47 13.50
CA ASN A 105 14.92 -9.57 14.30
C ASN A 105 15.42 -8.19 14.79
N ALA A 106 15.25 -7.13 13.99
CA ALA A 106 15.64 -5.77 14.36
C ALA A 106 14.74 -5.20 15.48
N LEU A 107 13.58 -5.81 15.73
CA LEU A 107 12.59 -5.43 16.74
C LEU A 107 12.55 -6.39 17.93
N ASN A 108 13.38 -7.45 17.95
CA ASN A 108 13.30 -8.55 18.91
C ASN A 108 11.90 -9.22 18.95
N HIS A 109 11.24 -9.28 17.80
CA HIS A 109 9.97 -9.96 17.61
C HIS A 109 10.18 -11.33 16.94
N SER A 110 9.28 -12.27 17.13
CA SER A 110 9.40 -13.62 16.58
C SER A 110 8.10 -14.18 16.01
N PHE A 111 8.25 -15.15 15.13
CA PHE A 111 7.16 -15.96 14.62
C PHE A 111 7.20 -17.36 15.25
N TYR A 112 6.05 -17.90 15.60
CA TYR A 112 5.93 -19.28 16.08
C TYR A 112 6.31 -20.34 15.04
N LYS A 113 6.21 -20.03 13.75
CA LYS A 113 6.51 -20.96 12.64
C LYS A 113 7.27 -20.25 11.55
N PRO A 114 8.22 -20.93 10.89
CA PRO A 114 8.89 -20.40 9.70
C PRO A 114 7.88 -19.90 8.66
N TYR A 115 8.22 -18.79 8.01
CA TYR A 115 7.41 -18.21 6.97
C TYR A 115 8.04 -18.49 5.61
N ASN A 116 7.28 -19.12 4.71
CA ASN A 116 7.67 -19.37 3.34
C ASN A 116 6.87 -18.48 2.40
N GLN A 117 7.54 -17.52 1.77
CA GLN A 117 6.93 -16.66 0.76
C GLN A 117 6.64 -17.47 -0.50
N LYS A 118 5.40 -17.41 -0.99
CA LYS A 118 4.97 -18.03 -2.24
C LYS A 118 4.99 -17.00 -3.36
N GLN A 119 5.35 -17.42 -4.57
CA GLN A 119 5.19 -16.58 -5.74
C GLN A 119 3.71 -16.48 -6.11
N THR A 120 3.20 -15.27 -6.28
CA THR A 120 1.81 -14.99 -6.70
C THR A 120 1.81 -14.02 -7.87
N THR A 121 0.75 -14.05 -8.69
CA THR A 121 0.54 -13.03 -9.72
C THR A 121 -0.10 -11.77 -9.11
N ILE A 122 -0.03 -10.66 -9.85
CA ILE A 122 -0.70 -9.39 -9.46
C ILE A 122 -2.18 -9.63 -9.21
N ALA A 123 -2.87 -10.36 -10.11
CA ALA A 123 -4.29 -10.66 -9.97
C ALA A 123 -4.60 -11.53 -8.74
N GLN A 124 -3.81 -12.58 -8.49
CA GLN A 124 -3.99 -13.43 -7.30
C GLN A 124 -3.78 -12.64 -6.01
N THR A 125 -2.81 -11.74 -5.99
CA THR A 125 -2.57 -10.84 -4.85
C THR A 125 -3.71 -9.85 -4.68
N ALA A 126 -4.20 -9.24 -5.76
CA ALA A 126 -5.32 -8.31 -5.73
C ALA A 126 -6.59 -8.95 -5.16
N LEU A 127 -6.89 -10.18 -5.54
CA LEU A 127 -8.06 -10.93 -5.04
C LEU A 127 -8.04 -11.19 -3.53
N LYS A 128 -6.87 -11.20 -2.89
CA LYS A 128 -6.77 -11.30 -1.42
C LYS A 128 -7.40 -10.12 -0.68
N TYR A 129 -7.52 -8.96 -1.33
CA TYR A 129 -8.12 -7.75 -0.75
C TYR A 129 -9.63 -7.62 -1.04
N LEU A 130 -10.25 -8.56 -1.77
CA LEU A 130 -11.67 -8.47 -2.12
C LEU A 130 -12.53 -8.28 -0.86
N ASN A 131 -13.50 -7.34 -0.94
CA ASN A 131 -14.38 -6.89 0.15
C ASN A 131 -13.69 -6.09 1.28
N THR A 132 -12.38 -5.78 1.20
CA THR A 132 -11.77 -4.82 2.12
C THR A 132 -12.51 -3.48 2.04
N PRO A 133 -12.92 -2.86 3.17
CA PRO A 133 -13.63 -1.59 3.16
C PRO A 133 -12.72 -0.46 2.62
N TYR A 134 -13.35 0.53 1.98
CA TYR A 134 -12.63 1.73 1.55
C TYR A 134 -12.28 2.60 2.75
N LEU A 135 -11.01 2.99 2.83
CA LEU A 135 -10.52 3.97 3.80
C LEU A 135 -9.50 4.88 3.13
N TRP A 136 -9.81 6.18 3.05
CA TRP A 136 -8.86 7.17 2.53
C TRP A 136 -7.54 7.12 3.30
N GLY A 137 -6.40 7.05 2.60
CA GLY A 137 -5.07 6.90 3.19
C GLY A 137 -4.72 5.49 3.67
N GLY A 138 -5.66 4.54 3.62
CA GLY A 138 -5.47 3.16 4.09
C GLY A 138 -4.58 2.30 3.20
N LYS A 139 -3.90 1.32 3.83
CA LYS A 139 -3.00 0.35 3.17
C LYS A 139 -3.20 -1.10 3.66
N THR A 140 -4.25 -1.41 4.42
CA THR A 140 -4.45 -2.72 5.05
C THR A 140 -5.81 -3.33 4.75
N HIS A 141 -6.01 -4.58 5.17
CA HIS A 141 -7.33 -5.23 5.13
C HIS A 141 -8.39 -4.59 6.05
N ASN A 142 -7.97 -3.77 7.01
CA ASN A 142 -8.90 -3.04 7.87
C ASN A 142 -9.45 -1.77 7.19
N GLY A 143 -8.88 -1.40 6.05
CA GLY A 143 -9.28 -0.29 5.21
C GLY A 143 -8.18 0.09 4.22
N ILE A 144 -8.58 0.32 2.97
CA ILE A 144 -7.64 0.61 1.87
C ILE A 144 -8.26 1.59 0.88
N ASP A 145 -7.47 2.55 0.37
CA ASP A 145 -7.90 3.38 -0.76
C ASP A 145 -7.44 2.81 -2.11
N CYS A 146 -7.84 3.44 -3.20
CA CYS A 146 -7.58 2.93 -4.55
C CYS A 146 -6.08 2.84 -4.88
N SER A 147 -5.30 3.85 -4.56
CA SER A 147 -3.85 3.88 -4.84
C SER A 147 -3.03 3.11 -3.78
N GLY A 148 -3.48 3.06 -2.53
CA GLY A 148 -2.92 2.18 -1.52
C GLY A 148 -3.11 0.71 -1.89
N PHE A 149 -4.27 0.35 -2.45
CA PHE A 149 -4.55 -1.00 -2.95
C PHE A 149 -3.61 -1.39 -4.08
N SER A 150 -3.49 -0.59 -5.13
CA SER A 150 -2.55 -0.87 -6.22
C SER A 150 -1.10 -0.89 -5.71
N GLN A 151 -0.70 0.06 -4.84
CA GLN A 151 0.63 0.09 -4.25
C GLN A 151 0.96 -1.22 -3.49
N MET A 152 0.07 -1.68 -2.62
CA MET A 152 0.30 -2.88 -1.82
C MET A 152 0.32 -4.15 -2.67
N VAL A 153 -0.55 -4.27 -3.67
CA VAL A 153 -0.56 -5.40 -4.60
C VAL A 153 0.75 -5.48 -5.38
N PHE A 154 1.23 -4.36 -5.91
CA PHE A 154 2.49 -4.29 -6.66
C PHE A 154 3.70 -4.55 -5.77
N LYS A 155 3.75 -3.96 -4.58
CA LYS A 155 4.80 -4.21 -3.57
C LYS A 155 4.94 -5.69 -3.23
N LEU A 156 3.83 -6.40 -3.02
CA LEU A 156 3.80 -7.84 -2.74
C LEU A 156 4.30 -8.70 -3.92
N ASN A 157 4.28 -8.15 -5.14
CA ASN A 157 4.84 -8.76 -6.35
C ASN A 157 6.24 -8.20 -6.71
N GLY A 158 6.90 -7.48 -5.79
CA GLY A 158 8.27 -6.98 -5.97
C GLY A 158 8.39 -5.73 -6.84
N ILE A 159 7.29 -5.05 -7.15
CA ILE A 159 7.26 -3.83 -7.95
C ILE A 159 6.92 -2.64 -7.05
N ASN A 160 7.85 -1.69 -6.93
CA ASN A 160 7.62 -0.48 -6.14
C ASN A 160 6.97 0.61 -6.99
N ILE A 161 5.77 1.03 -6.60
CA ILE A 161 5.07 2.16 -7.20
C ILE A 161 4.79 3.23 -6.13
N LEU A 162 4.62 4.48 -6.57
CA LEU A 162 4.40 5.61 -5.68
C LEU A 162 3.00 5.55 -5.02
N ARG A 163 2.79 6.39 -3.99
CA ARG A 163 1.59 6.29 -3.14
C ARG A 163 0.33 6.80 -3.81
N ASP A 164 0.39 7.94 -4.49
CA ASP A 164 -0.81 8.60 -5.02
C ASP A 164 -1.13 8.15 -6.44
N ALA A 165 -2.41 8.00 -6.78
CA ALA A 165 -2.86 7.54 -8.10
C ALA A 165 -2.28 8.40 -9.24
N ASN A 166 -2.21 9.72 -9.06
CA ASN A 166 -1.62 10.61 -10.06
C ASN A 166 -0.11 10.37 -10.23
N GLN A 167 0.61 10.04 -9.18
CA GLN A 167 2.03 9.69 -9.25
C GLN A 167 2.22 8.35 -9.96
N GLN A 168 1.40 7.33 -9.62
CA GLN A 168 1.42 6.01 -10.25
C GLN A 168 1.17 6.10 -11.76
N ALA A 169 0.22 6.96 -12.17
CA ALA A 169 -0.12 7.18 -13.57
C ALA A 169 1.06 7.70 -14.42
N ASN A 170 2.09 8.26 -13.79
CA ASN A 170 3.25 8.86 -14.45
C ASN A 170 4.53 8.01 -14.32
N GLN A 171 4.46 6.80 -13.71
CA GLN A 171 5.65 5.98 -13.50
C GLN A 171 5.86 4.91 -14.58
N GLY A 172 4.83 4.21 -15.02
CA GLY A 172 4.95 3.08 -15.94
C GLY A 172 4.88 3.49 -17.41
N LYS A 173 4.89 2.49 -18.29
CA LYS A 173 4.71 2.67 -19.73
C LYS A 173 3.23 2.76 -20.07
N GLU A 174 2.82 3.83 -20.74
CA GLU A 174 1.47 3.96 -21.26
C GLU A 174 1.16 2.88 -22.29
N ILE A 175 -0.01 2.27 -22.21
CA ILE A 175 -0.46 1.16 -23.05
C ILE A 175 -1.82 1.54 -23.65
N ASP A 176 -1.99 1.27 -24.94
CA ASP A 176 -3.29 1.39 -25.60
C ASP A 176 -4.30 0.44 -24.95
N PHE A 177 -5.57 0.88 -24.86
CA PHE A 177 -6.66 0.09 -24.27
C PHE A 177 -6.84 -1.27 -24.94
N SER A 178 -6.65 -1.35 -26.26
CA SER A 178 -6.73 -2.60 -27.04
C SER A 178 -5.64 -3.61 -26.69
N LEU A 179 -4.50 -3.14 -26.10
CA LEU A 179 -3.34 -3.96 -25.74
C LEU A 179 -3.27 -4.30 -24.25
N LEU A 180 -4.33 -4.00 -23.49
CA LEU A 180 -4.39 -4.27 -22.05
C LEU A 180 -4.23 -5.75 -21.72
N LYS A 181 -3.48 -6.01 -20.66
CA LYS A 181 -3.26 -7.34 -20.08
C LYS A 181 -3.62 -7.36 -18.61
N GLU A 182 -3.86 -8.55 -18.09
CA GLU A 182 -4.05 -8.75 -16.64
C GLU A 182 -2.84 -8.23 -15.86
N GLY A 183 -3.10 -7.41 -14.85
CA GLY A 183 -2.09 -6.75 -14.03
C GLY A 183 -1.74 -5.32 -14.44
N ASP A 184 -2.18 -4.84 -15.62
CA ASP A 184 -2.05 -3.44 -15.98
C ASP A 184 -2.87 -2.55 -15.04
N LEU A 185 -2.47 -1.29 -14.87
CA LEU A 185 -3.23 -0.30 -14.14
C LEU A 185 -4.04 0.57 -15.09
N ALA A 186 -5.29 0.80 -14.74
CA ALA A 186 -6.16 1.78 -15.40
C ALA A 186 -6.44 2.94 -14.46
N PHE A 187 -6.31 4.16 -14.96
CA PHE A 187 -6.42 5.42 -14.22
C PHE A 187 -7.62 6.23 -14.70
N PHE A 188 -8.34 6.78 -13.74
CA PHE A 188 -9.63 7.40 -13.98
C PHE A 188 -9.73 8.79 -13.36
N GLY A 189 -10.62 9.60 -13.92
CA GLY A 189 -10.94 10.95 -13.47
C GLY A 189 -11.61 11.75 -14.59
N GLU A 190 -11.67 13.08 -14.41
CA GLU A 190 -12.17 13.98 -15.47
C GLU A 190 -11.05 14.87 -16.02
N LYS A 191 -10.53 15.80 -15.19
CA LYS A 191 -9.43 16.71 -15.55
C LYS A 191 -8.08 16.23 -15.05
N LYS A 192 -8.08 15.41 -14.00
CA LYS A 192 -6.88 14.82 -13.37
C LYS A 192 -7.20 13.41 -12.90
N VAL A 193 -6.16 12.61 -12.74
CA VAL A 193 -6.29 11.27 -12.17
C VAL A 193 -6.71 11.39 -10.70
N THR A 194 -7.82 10.73 -10.37
CA THR A 194 -8.37 10.66 -9.00
C THR A 194 -8.62 9.24 -8.53
N HIS A 195 -8.55 8.25 -9.44
CA HIS A 195 -8.84 6.86 -9.13
C HIS A 195 -7.97 5.92 -9.95
N VAL A 196 -7.74 4.71 -9.43
CA VAL A 196 -6.96 3.66 -10.08
C VAL A 196 -7.55 2.29 -9.77
N GLY A 197 -7.44 1.36 -10.71
CA GLY A 197 -7.77 -0.04 -10.56
C GLY A 197 -6.81 -0.93 -11.31
N ILE A 198 -6.82 -2.22 -10.98
CA ILE A 198 -5.98 -3.27 -11.57
C ILE A 198 -6.82 -4.05 -12.58
N VAL A 199 -6.34 -4.15 -13.80
CA VAL A 199 -7.00 -4.88 -14.88
C VAL A 199 -6.94 -6.39 -14.60
N LEU A 200 -8.08 -7.06 -14.72
CA LEU A 200 -8.22 -8.50 -14.67
C LEU A 200 -8.58 -9.06 -16.05
N LYS A 201 -8.55 -10.38 -16.20
CA LYS A 201 -9.05 -11.06 -17.41
C LYS A 201 -10.49 -10.71 -17.73
N ASN A 202 -10.89 -10.94 -18.99
CA ASN A 202 -12.28 -10.78 -19.46
C ASN A 202 -12.85 -9.36 -19.26
N LYS A 203 -12.03 -8.34 -19.51
CA LYS A 203 -12.45 -6.92 -19.38
C LYS A 203 -13.01 -6.59 -17.98
N LYS A 204 -12.51 -7.22 -16.93
CA LYS A 204 -12.82 -6.89 -15.54
C LYS A 204 -11.74 -5.99 -14.94
N ILE A 205 -12.12 -5.26 -13.91
CA ILE A 205 -11.22 -4.42 -13.13
C ILE A 205 -11.51 -4.63 -11.65
N ILE A 206 -10.45 -4.76 -10.83
CA ILE A 206 -10.55 -4.76 -9.38
C ILE A 206 -10.03 -3.43 -8.84
N HIS A 207 -10.83 -2.77 -8.02
CA HIS A 207 -10.51 -1.44 -7.50
C HIS A 207 -11.18 -1.20 -6.14
N ALA A 208 -10.70 -0.21 -5.37
CA ALA A 208 -11.30 0.17 -4.09
C ALA A 208 -12.27 1.35 -4.28
N PHE A 209 -13.57 1.06 -4.21
CA PHE A 209 -14.66 2.04 -4.27
C PHE A 209 -15.81 1.57 -3.37
N GLY A 210 -15.98 2.24 -2.23
CA GLY A 210 -16.82 1.76 -1.12
C GLY A 210 -16.18 0.56 -0.41
N LYS A 211 -15.74 -0.41 -1.18
CA LYS A 211 -14.91 -1.56 -0.80
C LYS A 211 -14.05 -1.97 -1.99
N VAL A 212 -13.08 -2.87 -1.79
CA VAL A 212 -12.41 -3.54 -2.91
C VAL A 212 -13.42 -4.45 -3.59
N ARG A 213 -13.67 -4.17 -4.88
CA ARG A 213 -14.72 -4.80 -5.69
C ARG A 213 -14.27 -5.06 -7.11
N ILE A 214 -15.01 -5.90 -7.83
CA ILE A 214 -14.78 -6.18 -9.24
C ILE A 214 -15.95 -5.61 -10.04
N ASP A 215 -15.61 -4.78 -11.04
CA ASP A 215 -16.53 -4.20 -12.01
C ASP A 215 -16.05 -4.50 -13.43
N ILE A 216 -16.75 -3.98 -14.45
CA ILE A 216 -16.40 -4.17 -15.87
C ILE A 216 -15.60 -2.97 -16.35
N LEU A 217 -14.44 -3.22 -16.96
CA LEU A 217 -13.64 -2.19 -17.61
C LEU A 217 -14.11 -2.01 -19.07
N LYS A 218 -14.52 -0.80 -19.40
CA LYS A 218 -14.84 -0.35 -20.75
C LYS A 218 -13.88 0.75 -21.19
N GLU A 219 -13.80 0.99 -22.49
CA GLU A 219 -12.96 2.04 -23.08
C GLU A 219 -13.29 3.44 -22.55
N ASN A 220 -14.54 3.70 -22.23
CA ASN A 220 -14.97 4.97 -21.65
C ASN A 220 -14.96 5.00 -20.11
N GLY A 221 -14.57 3.89 -19.42
CA GLY A 221 -14.46 3.86 -17.96
C GLY A 221 -14.92 2.58 -17.28
N ILE A 222 -15.19 2.66 -15.98
CA ILE A 222 -15.68 1.55 -15.15
C ILE A 222 -17.20 1.50 -15.21
N LEU A 223 -17.75 0.42 -15.76
CA LEU A 223 -19.16 0.10 -15.63
C LEU A 223 -19.39 -0.60 -14.29
N ASN A 224 -20.02 0.08 -13.34
CA ASN A 224 -20.40 -0.48 -12.06
C ASN A 224 -21.52 -1.52 -12.26
N VAL A 225 -21.26 -2.76 -11.86
CA VAL A 225 -22.16 -3.90 -12.09
C VAL A 225 -23.45 -3.86 -11.27
N GLU A 226 -23.49 -3.11 -10.16
CA GLU A 226 -24.68 -2.97 -9.31
C GLU A 226 -25.65 -1.91 -9.86
N THR A 227 -25.10 -0.80 -10.37
CA THR A 227 -25.91 0.34 -10.85
C THR A 227 -26.09 0.37 -12.36
N ASN A 228 -25.35 -0.43 -13.09
CA ASN A 228 -25.26 -0.45 -14.56
C ASN A 228 -24.94 0.94 -15.18
N LYS A 229 -24.13 1.74 -14.47
CA LYS A 229 -23.70 3.09 -14.91
C LYS A 229 -22.17 3.19 -14.92
N ILE A 230 -21.64 4.07 -15.78
CA ILE A 230 -20.20 4.42 -15.72
C ILE A 230 -19.96 5.24 -14.46
N SER A 231 -19.15 4.68 -13.56
CA SER A 231 -18.81 5.30 -12.27
C SER A 231 -17.55 6.17 -12.34
N HIS A 232 -16.58 5.81 -13.19
CA HIS A 232 -15.30 6.49 -13.32
C HIS A 232 -14.90 6.53 -14.79
N LYS A 233 -14.63 7.72 -15.34
CA LYS A 233 -14.18 7.90 -16.73
C LYS A 233 -12.71 7.52 -16.87
N LEU A 234 -12.36 6.72 -17.89
CA LEU A 234 -10.98 6.34 -18.17
C LEU A 234 -10.18 7.55 -18.67
N ILE A 235 -8.97 7.72 -18.14
CA ILE A 235 -7.99 8.71 -18.61
C ILE A 235 -6.87 8.03 -19.37
N LYS A 236 -6.25 6.99 -18.76
CA LYS A 236 -5.14 6.25 -19.39
C LYS A 236 -4.89 4.90 -18.72
N THR A 237 -4.10 4.09 -19.37
CA THR A 237 -3.70 2.77 -18.92
C THR A 237 -2.17 2.63 -18.95
N VAL A 238 -1.60 1.90 -17.97
CA VAL A 238 -0.15 1.86 -17.75
C VAL A 238 0.28 0.45 -17.36
N ARG A 239 1.46 0.02 -17.87
CA ARG A 239 2.13 -1.26 -17.54
C ARG A 239 3.44 -1.03 -16.83
N PHE A 240 3.74 -1.87 -15.83
CA PHE A 240 4.95 -1.82 -14.99
C PHE A 240 5.87 -3.03 -15.16
N PHE A 241 5.56 -3.99 -16.02
CA PHE A 241 6.31 -5.25 -16.19
C PHE A 241 6.47 -5.64 -17.65
#